data_d83d4b249b5397a01dfea537b25ad04f
#
_entry.id   d83d4b249b5397a01dfea537b25ad04f
#
_cell.length_a   1.000
_cell.length_b   1.000
_cell.length_c   1.000
_cell.angle_alpha   90.00
_cell.angle_beta   90.00
_cell.angle_gamma   90.00
#
_symmetry.space_group_name_H-M   'P 1'
#
loop_
_entity.id
_entity.type
_entity.pdbx_description
1 polymer ?
#
loop_
_entity_poly.entity_id
_entity_poly.type
_entity_poly.pdbx_seq_one_letter_code
_entity_poly.pdbx_strand_id
1 'polypeptide(L)'
;MKILIQDELAWVSATVTFQGRTITFENVLLDTGSSGCIFPAHRMEEIDFTPEPLSPVFNIQGVGGKEPVFMRLIDVVMVGEFRIENFMIEVGAMKYDFPIDGIIGLDFLLAVKASIDLDKLELRSV
;
A
#
# COMPACT_ATOMS: atom_id res chain seq x y z
N MET A 1 -15.36 -1.02 5.59
CA MET A 1 -14.23 -1.14 6.55
C MET A 1 -14.02 0.17 7.27
N LYS A 2 -13.66 0.11 8.53
CA LYS A 2 -13.40 1.31 9.32
C LYS A 2 -12.09 1.97 8.94
N ILE A 3 -12.12 3.31 8.89
CA ILE A 3 -10.94 4.14 8.77
C ILE A 3 -10.61 4.66 10.18
N LEU A 4 -9.36 4.50 10.60
CA LEU A 4 -8.91 5.03 11.88
C LEU A 4 -8.24 6.39 11.64
N ILE A 5 -8.59 7.37 12.45
CA ILE A 5 -7.93 8.68 12.41
C ILE A 5 -6.96 8.75 13.58
N GLN A 6 -5.69 8.94 13.27
CA GLN A 6 -4.64 9.06 14.27
C GLN A 6 -3.56 10.00 13.74
N ASP A 7 -3.12 10.94 14.57
CA ASP A 7 -2.13 11.96 14.18
C ASP A 7 -2.56 12.74 12.94
N GLU A 8 -3.88 13.00 12.84
CA GLU A 8 -4.51 13.74 11.73
C GLU A 8 -4.37 13.05 10.37
N LEU A 9 -4.15 11.74 10.37
CA LEU A 9 -4.03 10.92 9.17
C LEU A 9 -5.04 9.78 9.21
N ALA A 10 -5.38 9.28 8.02
CA ALA A 10 -6.33 8.19 7.86
C ALA A 10 -5.60 6.86 7.66
N TRP A 11 -5.95 5.85 8.44
CA TRP A 11 -5.27 4.56 8.47
C TRP A 11 -6.23 3.41 8.22
N VAL A 12 -5.74 2.44 7.47
CA VAL A 12 -6.43 1.17 7.21
C VAL A 12 -5.45 0.02 7.36
N SER A 13 -5.95 -1.21 7.35
CA SER A 13 -5.10 -2.39 7.23
C SER A 13 -5.14 -2.88 5.79
N ALA A 14 -4.09 -3.56 5.37
CA ALA A 14 -4.00 -4.15 4.04
C ALA A 14 -3.33 -5.50 4.11
N THR A 15 -3.73 -6.40 3.22
CA THR A 15 -3.16 -7.74 3.11
C THR A 15 -2.67 -7.93 1.69
N VAL A 16 -1.47 -8.45 1.54
CA VAL A 16 -0.92 -8.77 0.22
C VAL A 16 -0.54 -10.24 0.17
N THR A 17 -0.71 -10.84 -1.00
CA THR A 17 -0.42 -12.26 -1.22
C THR A 17 0.49 -12.42 -2.42
N PHE A 18 1.50 -13.24 -2.27
CA PHE A 18 2.43 -13.58 -3.34
C PHE A 18 2.78 -15.06 -3.27
N GLN A 19 2.50 -15.78 -4.36
CA GLN A 19 2.81 -17.23 -4.47
C GLN A 19 2.32 -18.03 -3.26
N GLY A 20 1.08 -17.76 -2.86
CA GLY A 20 0.44 -18.46 -1.75
C GLY A 20 0.82 -17.98 -0.35
N ARG A 21 1.72 -17.02 -0.24
CA ARG A 21 2.13 -16.45 1.04
C ARG A 21 1.47 -15.11 1.25
N THR A 22 0.98 -14.87 2.44
CA THR A 22 0.20 -13.68 2.78
C THR A 22 0.83 -12.93 3.95
N ILE A 23 0.84 -11.62 3.87
CA ILE A 23 1.27 -10.75 4.97
C ILE A 23 0.25 -9.65 5.17
N THR A 24 -0.01 -9.30 6.43
CA THR A 24 -0.94 -8.25 6.80
C THR A 24 -0.18 -7.07 7.39
N PHE A 25 -0.52 -5.88 6.93
CA PHE A 25 0.02 -4.62 7.42
C PHE A 25 -1.09 -3.86 8.15
N GLU A 26 -0.80 -3.41 9.38
CA GLU A 26 -1.82 -2.78 10.23
C GLU A 26 -1.85 -1.26 10.09
N ASN A 27 -0.70 -0.62 9.91
CA ASN A 27 -0.61 0.83 9.86
C ASN A 27 -0.37 1.31 8.42
N VAL A 28 -1.40 1.18 7.60
CA VAL A 28 -1.32 1.57 6.19
C VAL A 28 -2.00 2.91 6.01
N LEU A 29 -1.27 3.87 5.47
CA LEU A 29 -1.81 5.19 5.21
C LEU A 29 -2.74 5.16 4.00
N LEU A 30 -3.95 5.67 4.18
CA LEU A 30 -4.90 5.88 3.10
C LEU A 30 -4.61 7.25 2.51
N ASP A 31 -4.03 7.29 1.31
CA ASP A 31 -3.47 8.52 0.76
C ASP A 31 -3.87 8.74 -0.70
N THR A 32 -4.91 9.55 -0.90
CA THR A 32 -5.38 9.91 -2.23
C THR A 32 -4.38 10.80 -2.98
N GLY A 33 -3.41 11.36 -2.29
CA GLY A 33 -2.35 12.17 -2.89
C GLY A 33 -1.18 11.33 -3.44
N SER A 34 -1.15 10.04 -3.13
CA SER A 34 -0.15 9.13 -3.67
C SER A 34 -0.68 8.47 -4.94
N SER A 35 0.08 8.47 -6.01
CA SER A 35 -0.33 7.86 -7.27
C SER A 35 -0.30 6.34 -7.23
N GLY A 36 0.51 5.76 -6.35
CA GLY A 36 0.69 4.31 -6.25
C GLY A 36 0.64 3.80 -4.83
N CYS A 37 0.58 2.47 -4.69
CA CYS A 37 0.69 1.80 -3.41
C CYS A 37 2.13 1.42 -3.17
N ILE A 38 2.62 1.60 -1.94
CA ILE A 38 4.00 1.26 -1.58
C ILE A 38 4.02 0.47 -0.27
N PHE A 39 4.87 -0.55 -0.22
CA PHE A 39 5.03 -1.40 0.95
C PHE A 39 6.51 -1.52 1.30
N PRO A 40 6.84 -1.75 2.61
CA PRO A 40 8.23 -1.75 3.05
C PRO A 40 8.96 -3.03 2.63
N ALA A 41 10.15 -2.83 2.06
CA ALA A 41 10.96 -3.92 1.51
C ALA A 41 11.27 -5.00 2.54
N HIS A 42 11.63 -4.61 3.78
CA HIS A 42 11.99 -5.58 4.81
C HIS A 42 10.83 -6.51 5.20
N ARG A 43 9.58 -6.02 5.09
CA ARG A 43 8.40 -6.84 5.35
C ARG A 43 8.06 -7.71 4.13
N MET A 44 8.20 -7.15 2.92
CA MET A 44 7.88 -7.88 1.70
C MET A 44 8.84 -9.07 1.47
N GLU A 45 10.06 -9.01 1.99
CA GLU A 45 10.99 -10.14 1.98
C GLU A 45 10.44 -11.37 2.72
N GLU A 46 9.55 -11.16 3.70
CA GLU A 46 8.95 -12.27 4.46
C GLU A 46 8.11 -13.19 3.58
N ILE A 47 7.64 -12.70 2.44
CA ILE A 47 6.89 -13.49 1.46
C ILE A 47 7.67 -13.69 0.17
N ASP A 48 8.98 -13.50 0.21
CA ASP A 48 9.90 -13.63 -0.92
C ASP A 48 9.59 -12.68 -2.09
N PHE A 49 8.95 -11.56 -1.81
CA PHE A 49 8.65 -10.55 -2.81
C PHE A 49 9.80 -9.56 -2.87
N THR A 50 10.72 -9.82 -3.78
CA THR A 50 11.97 -9.07 -3.96
C THR A 50 12.08 -8.60 -5.41
N PRO A 51 13.04 -7.72 -5.74
CA PRO A 51 13.20 -7.31 -7.14
C PRO A 51 13.49 -8.50 -8.05
N GLU A 52 12.89 -8.50 -9.23
CA GLU A 52 13.30 -9.43 -10.27
C GLU A 52 14.69 -9.01 -10.79
N PRO A 53 15.48 -9.94 -11.37
CA PRO A 53 16.87 -9.63 -11.76
C PRO A 53 17.04 -8.40 -12.66
N LEU A 54 16.03 -8.09 -13.47
CA LEU A 54 16.07 -6.95 -14.39
C LEU A 54 15.05 -5.87 -14.04
N SER A 55 14.50 -5.91 -12.82
CA SER A 55 13.53 -4.89 -12.38
C SER A 55 14.19 -3.53 -12.32
N PRO A 56 13.61 -2.52 -12.94
CA PRO A 56 14.13 -1.17 -12.79
C PRO A 56 13.91 -0.66 -11.38
N VAL A 57 14.85 0.14 -10.89
CA VAL A 57 14.73 0.84 -9.61
C VAL A 57 14.51 2.32 -9.91
N PHE A 58 13.48 2.89 -9.32
CA PHE A 58 13.12 4.29 -9.50
C PHE A 58 13.32 5.04 -8.19
N ASN A 59 13.54 6.34 -8.28
CA ASN A 59 13.49 7.22 -7.11
C ASN A 59 12.15 7.94 -7.11
N ILE A 60 11.44 7.86 -5.98
CA ILE A 60 10.21 8.62 -5.81
C ILE A 60 10.41 9.74 -4.80
N GLN A 61 9.71 10.84 -5.03
CA GLN A 61 9.68 11.97 -4.11
C GLN A 61 8.49 11.80 -3.19
N GLY A 62 8.72 11.79 -1.89
CA GLY A 62 7.67 11.62 -0.90
C GLY A 62 7.91 12.45 0.35
N VAL A 63 7.16 12.16 1.40
CA VAL A 63 7.24 12.87 2.68
C VAL A 63 8.64 12.80 3.28
N GLY A 64 9.32 11.69 3.11
CA GLY A 64 10.69 11.49 3.60
C GLY A 64 11.78 11.91 2.63
N GLY A 65 11.45 12.61 1.51
CA GLY A 65 12.39 12.96 0.46
C GLY A 65 12.39 11.93 -0.67
N LYS A 66 13.51 11.76 -1.34
CA LYS A 66 13.64 10.78 -2.41
C LYS A 66 14.05 9.43 -1.84
N GLU A 67 13.41 8.36 -2.30
CA GLU A 67 13.84 7.01 -1.96
C GLU A 67 13.80 6.11 -3.18
N PRO A 68 14.72 5.12 -3.26
CA PRO A 68 14.66 4.14 -4.34
C PRO A 68 13.54 3.14 -4.09
N VAL A 69 12.78 2.85 -5.14
CA VAL A 69 11.74 1.83 -5.11
C VAL A 69 11.87 0.92 -6.31
N PHE A 70 11.42 -0.31 -6.18
CA PHE A 70 11.17 -1.14 -7.35
C PHE A 70 9.68 -1.37 -7.51
N MET A 71 9.26 -1.68 -8.72
CA MET A 71 7.86 -1.97 -9.03
C MET A 71 7.76 -3.41 -9.52
N ARG A 72 6.71 -4.08 -9.08
CA ARG A 72 6.47 -5.48 -9.47
C ARG A 72 5.00 -5.82 -9.29
N LEU A 73 4.47 -6.70 -10.17
CA LEU A 73 3.12 -7.22 -10.01
C LEU A 73 3.06 -8.16 -8.82
N ILE A 74 2.08 -7.97 -7.97
CA ILE A 74 1.78 -8.88 -6.86
C ILE A 74 0.47 -9.61 -7.15
N ASP A 75 0.32 -10.82 -6.60
CA ASP A 75 -0.82 -11.66 -6.94
C ASP A 75 -2.15 -11.09 -6.43
N VAL A 76 -2.18 -10.62 -5.19
CA VAL A 76 -3.41 -10.08 -4.58
C VAL A 76 -3.09 -8.95 -3.62
N VAL A 77 -3.88 -7.89 -3.69
CA VAL A 77 -3.93 -6.85 -2.65
C VAL A 77 -5.37 -6.76 -2.14
N MET A 78 -5.54 -6.82 -0.83
CA MET A 78 -6.85 -6.68 -0.19
C MET A 78 -6.84 -5.57 0.84
N VAL A 79 -7.89 -4.75 0.81
CA VAL A 79 -8.14 -3.71 1.81
C VAL A 79 -9.62 -3.84 2.17
N GLY A 80 -9.92 -4.36 3.37
CA GLY A 80 -11.29 -4.68 3.74
C GLY A 80 -11.89 -5.69 2.76
N GLU A 81 -13.04 -5.35 2.21
CA GLU A 81 -13.73 -6.19 1.22
C GLU A 81 -13.18 -6.03 -0.21
N PHE A 82 -12.36 -5.02 -0.44
CA PHE A 82 -11.80 -4.75 -1.77
C PHE A 82 -10.64 -5.70 -2.05
N ARG A 83 -10.62 -6.24 -3.27
CA ARG A 83 -9.61 -7.20 -3.70
C ARG A 83 -9.21 -6.91 -5.13
N ILE A 84 -7.90 -6.79 -5.38
CA ILE A 84 -7.37 -6.69 -6.74
C ILE A 84 -6.36 -7.79 -6.96
N GLU A 85 -6.45 -8.47 -8.09
CA GLU A 85 -5.48 -9.48 -8.53
C GLU A 85 -4.52 -8.89 -9.54
N ASN A 86 -3.27 -9.36 -9.53
CA ASN A 86 -2.23 -8.96 -10.48
C ASN A 86 -2.08 -7.44 -10.55
N PHE A 87 -1.75 -6.86 -9.41
CA PHE A 87 -1.67 -5.41 -9.25
C PHE A 87 -0.22 -4.97 -9.12
N MET A 88 0.13 -3.89 -9.83
CA MET A 88 1.47 -3.32 -9.75
C MET A 88 1.63 -2.52 -8.46
N ILE A 89 2.61 -2.88 -7.64
CA ILE A 89 2.92 -2.16 -6.42
C ILE A 89 4.38 -1.69 -6.41
N GLU A 90 4.64 -0.71 -5.57
CA GLU A 90 5.98 -0.21 -5.32
C GLU A 90 6.48 -0.78 -3.99
N VAL A 91 7.77 -1.06 -3.92
CA VAL A 91 8.41 -1.55 -2.70
C VAL A 91 9.65 -0.71 -2.45
N GLY A 92 9.75 -0.17 -1.24
CA GLY A 92 10.86 0.69 -0.86
C GLY A 92 11.19 0.57 0.62
N ALA A 93 12.21 1.29 1.08
CA ALA A 93 12.65 1.23 2.46
C ALA A 93 11.64 1.84 3.42
N MET A 94 10.91 2.86 2.98
CA MET A 94 9.88 3.55 3.76
C MET A 94 10.39 4.03 5.13
N LYS A 95 11.50 4.75 5.11
CA LYS A 95 12.09 5.30 6.34
C LYS A 95 11.47 6.67 6.62
N TYR A 96 10.43 6.68 7.44
CA TYR A 96 9.72 7.88 7.86
C TYR A 96 9.93 8.12 9.35
N ASP A 97 9.66 9.34 9.80
CA ASP A 97 9.80 9.72 11.21
C ASP A 97 8.70 9.13 12.11
N PHE A 98 7.70 8.50 11.52
CA PHE A 98 6.58 7.89 12.23
C PHE A 98 6.29 6.51 11.64
N PRO A 99 5.68 5.60 12.42
CA PRO A 99 5.46 4.23 11.94
C PRO A 99 4.42 4.20 10.84
N ILE A 100 4.85 3.77 9.67
CA ILE A 100 4.02 3.56 8.49
C ILE A 100 4.40 2.20 7.90
N ASP A 101 3.41 1.32 7.74
CA ASP A 101 3.64 -0.02 7.21
C ASP A 101 3.30 -0.14 5.73
N GLY A 102 2.83 0.93 5.13
CA GLY A 102 2.47 0.94 3.73
C GLY A 102 1.60 2.14 3.41
N ILE A 103 1.39 2.36 2.10
CA ILE A 103 0.53 3.41 1.58
C ILE A 103 -0.41 2.79 0.56
N ILE A 104 -1.70 3.01 0.72
CA ILE A 104 -2.70 2.70 -0.30
C ILE A 104 -2.98 3.99 -1.06
N GLY A 105 -2.61 4.00 -2.31
CA GLY A 105 -2.68 5.19 -3.16
C GLY A 105 -3.94 5.25 -4.01
N LEU A 106 -3.99 6.30 -4.81
CA LEU A 106 -5.14 6.60 -5.65
C LEU A 106 -5.39 5.51 -6.69
N ASP A 107 -4.34 4.86 -7.20
CA ASP A 107 -4.47 3.82 -8.21
C ASP A 107 -5.36 2.65 -7.73
N PHE A 108 -5.14 2.19 -6.50
CA PHE A 108 -5.96 1.15 -5.90
C PHE A 108 -7.40 1.62 -5.72
N LEU A 109 -7.55 2.81 -5.14
CA LEU A 109 -8.88 3.36 -4.83
C LEU A 109 -9.72 3.56 -6.09
N LEU A 110 -9.11 4.03 -7.17
CA LEU A 110 -9.79 4.18 -8.46
C LEU A 110 -10.16 2.82 -9.05
N ALA A 111 -9.26 1.85 -8.97
CA ALA A 111 -9.48 0.53 -9.55
C ALA A 111 -10.67 -0.19 -8.90
N VAL A 112 -10.81 -0.06 -7.58
CA VAL A 112 -11.92 -0.68 -6.84
C VAL A 112 -13.15 0.21 -6.74
N LYS A 113 -13.06 1.44 -7.23
CA LYS A 113 -14.13 2.43 -7.17
C LYS A 113 -14.62 2.65 -5.74
N ALA A 114 -13.66 2.84 -4.84
CA ALA A 114 -13.94 3.02 -3.43
C ALA A 114 -14.60 4.36 -3.16
N SER A 115 -15.45 4.37 -2.14
CA SER A 115 -16.02 5.58 -1.57
C SER A 115 -15.42 5.79 -0.19
N ILE A 116 -14.90 6.99 0.06
CA ILE A 116 -14.36 7.36 1.37
C ILE A 116 -15.40 8.26 2.04
N ASP A 117 -16.00 7.74 3.11
CA ASP A 117 -17.02 8.45 3.87
C ASP A 117 -16.36 9.02 5.14
N LEU A 118 -16.07 10.30 5.13
CA LEU A 118 -15.40 10.94 6.27
C LEU A 118 -16.36 11.27 7.43
N ASP A 119 -17.66 11.23 7.18
CA ASP A 119 -18.64 11.38 8.26
C ASP A 119 -18.70 10.11 9.11
N LYS A 120 -18.77 8.96 8.47
CA LYS A 120 -18.86 7.66 9.15
C LYS A 120 -17.51 7.01 9.37
N LEU A 121 -16.45 7.57 8.82
CA LEU A 121 -15.09 7.02 8.80
C LEU A 121 -15.07 5.59 8.27
N GLU A 122 -15.58 5.46 7.06
CA GLU A 122 -15.66 4.17 6.38
C GLU A 122 -15.08 4.24 4.97
N LEU A 123 -14.39 3.18 4.59
CA LEU A 123 -14.02 2.89 3.22
C LEU A 123 -15.01 1.82 2.75
N ARG A 124 -15.75 2.09 1.68
CA ARG A 124 -16.81 1.18 1.25
C ARG A 124 -17.01 1.20 -0.26
N SER A 125 -17.65 0.15 -0.75
CA SER A 125 -18.10 0.10 -2.12
C SER A 125 -19.39 0.94 -2.27
N VAL A 126 -19.60 1.41 -3.47
CA VAL A 126 -20.81 2.19 -3.79
C VAL A 126 -21.96 1.26 -4.10
#